data_ac4de9cdb1e3c86a82e6efbede71f3f5
#
_entry.id   ac4de9cdb1e3c86a82e6efbede71f3f5
#
_cell.length_a   1.000
_cell.length_b   1.000
_cell.length_c   1.000
_cell.angle_alpha   90.00
_cell.angle_beta   90.00
_cell.angle_gamma   90.00
#
_symmetry.space_group_name_H-M   'P 1'
#
loop_
_entity.id
_entity.type
_entity.pdbx_description
1 polymer ?
#
loop_
_entity_poly.entity_id
_entity_poly.type
_entity_poly.pdbx_seq_one_letter_code
_entity_poly.pdbx_strand_id
1 'polypeptide(L)'
;ESICVGCNNCEKACAETHDGISRLAREAGPTFANVHVPTSCRHCEHPHCMTDCPPDAIKRNPEGEVYITNDCIGCGNCQRNCPYGVIQMAPEPPKKPGLFSWLLFGKGPGPGEDYSYRERAPKDARKTAVKCDMCKDITGGASCVRACPTGAAIRVKPNEFMDFIRDGGDSV
;
A
#
# COMPACT_ATOMS: atom_id res chain seq x y z
N GLU A 1 -5.35 10.40 17.61
CA GLU A 1 -5.68 11.59 16.80
C GLU A 1 -5.20 12.90 17.48
N SER A 2 -5.19 12.96 18.80
CA SER A 2 -4.77 14.16 19.55
C SER A 2 -3.37 14.68 19.19
N ILE A 3 -2.48 13.83 18.71
CA ILE A 3 -1.13 14.19 18.27
C ILE A 3 -0.99 14.27 16.73
N CYS A 4 -2.02 13.98 15.98
CA CYS A 4 -2.02 14.09 14.52
C CYS A 4 -2.27 15.54 14.09
N VAL A 5 -1.31 16.15 13.42
CA VAL A 5 -1.40 17.55 12.95
C VAL A 5 -1.98 17.70 11.53
N GLY A 6 -2.45 16.63 10.91
CA GLY A 6 -3.08 16.68 9.60
C GLY A 6 -2.16 17.01 8.41
N CYS A 7 -0.85 16.83 8.54
CA CYS A 7 0.14 17.27 7.54
C CYS A 7 0.17 16.44 6.23
N ASN A 8 -0.53 15.31 6.16
CA ASN A 8 -0.57 14.37 5.02
C ASN A 8 0.79 13.78 4.60
N ASN A 9 1.85 13.91 5.40
CA ASN A 9 3.16 13.32 5.11
C ASN A 9 3.09 11.79 4.96
N CYS A 10 2.19 11.13 5.68
CA CYS A 10 1.97 9.69 5.56
C CYS A 10 1.48 9.27 4.17
N GLU A 11 0.58 10.04 3.55
CA GLU A 11 0.10 9.78 2.19
C GLU A 11 1.18 10.07 1.15
N LYS A 12 1.89 11.20 1.29
CA LYS A 12 2.99 11.57 0.40
C LYS A 12 4.10 10.51 0.42
N ALA A 13 4.57 10.14 1.60
CA ALA A 13 5.61 9.11 1.74
C ALA A 13 5.16 7.74 1.23
N CYS A 14 3.87 7.40 1.38
CA CYS A 14 3.31 6.19 0.79
C CYS A 14 3.35 6.25 -0.74
N ALA A 15 2.96 7.37 -1.34
CA ALA A 15 2.97 7.57 -2.78
C ALA A 15 4.41 7.53 -3.35
N GLU A 16 5.35 8.24 -2.73
CA GLU A 16 6.76 8.26 -3.13
C GLU A 16 7.39 6.87 -3.12
N THR A 17 7.04 6.05 -2.10
CA THR A 17 7.55 4.68 -1.97
C THR A 17 6.90 3.71 -2.99
N HIS A 18 5.74 4.06 -3.53
CA HIS A 18 4.90 3.17 -4.33
C HIS A 18 4.54 3.78 -5.70
N ASP A 19 5.54 4.23 -6.42
CA ASP A 19 5.44 4.71 -7.81
C ASP A 19 4.39 5.81 -8.00
N GLY A 20 4.28 6.72 -7.04
CA GLY A 20 3.36 7.87 -7.08
C GLY A 20 1.91 7.56 -6.67
N ILE A 21 1.64 6.35 -6.16
CA ILE A 21 0.28 5.94 -5.76
C ILE A 21 0.21 5.72 -4.26
N SER A 22 -0.46 6.62 -3.53
CA SER A 22 -0.76 6.37 -2.12
C SER A 22 -1.72 5.17 -1.99
N ARG A 23 -1.36 4.25 -1.12
CA ARG A 23 -2.16 3.06 -0.77
C ARG A 23 -2.97 3.25 0.51
N LEU A 24 -2.99 4.49 1.00
CA LEU A 24 -3.82 4.93 2.12
C LEU A 24 -4.41 6.31 1.83
N ALA A 25 -5.57 6.59 2.41
CA ALA A 25 -6.21 7.90 2.44
C ALA A 25 -6.45 8.29 3.91
N ARG A 26 -5.72 9.29 4.38
CA ARG A 26 -5.78 9.71 5.79
C ARG A 26 -7.14 10.31 6.15
N GLU A 27 -7.68 11.14 5.26
CA GLU A 27 -8.93 11.86 5.53
C GLU A 27 -10.19 10.99 5.36
N ALA A 28 -10.05 9.90 4.60
CA ALA A 28 -11.14 8.95 4.41
C ALA A 28 -11.05 7.84 5.46
N GLY A 29 -12.08 7.69 6.26
CA GLY A 29 -12.15 6.64 7.26
C GLY A 29 -12.83 7.10 8.53
N PRO A 30 -13.24 6.17 9.40
CA PRO A 30 -13.94 6.49 10.61
C PRO A 30 -13.00 7.03 11.69
N THR A 31 -13.51 7.99 12.44
CA THR A 31 -12.92 8.43 13.71
C THR A 31 -13.79 7.92 14.85
N PHE A 32 -13.16 7.29 15.82
CA PHE A 32 -13.81 6.85 17.05
C PHE A 32 -13.01 7.34 18.24
N ALA A 33 -13.64 8.11 19.10
CA ALA A 33 -12.98 8.82 20.19
C ALA A 33 -11.75 9.61 19.65
N ASN A 34 -10.54 9.29 20.14
CA ASN A 34 -9.29 9.94 19.73
C ASN A 34 -8.49 9.13 18.69
N VAL A 35 -9.09 8.07 18.12
CA VAL A 35 -8.44 7.21 17.13
C VAL A 35 -9.08 7.43 15.77
N HIS A 36 -8.27 7.86 14.80
CA HIS A 36 -8.66 7.91 13.41
C HIS A 36 -8.05 6.73 12.67
N VAL A 37 -8.89 5.99 11.94
CA VAL A 37 -8.44 4.83 11.16
C VAL A 37 -8.43 5.20 9.69
N PRO A 38 -7.28 5.49 9.09
CA PRO A 38 -7.18 5.84 7.68
C PRO A 38 -7.77 4.75 6.80
N THR A 39 -8.33 5.13 5.66
CA THR A 39 -8.79 4.15 4.68
C THR A 39 -7.59 3.52 4.00
N SER A 40 -7.35 2.26 4.32
CA SER A 40 -6.29 1.41 3.74
C SER A 40 -6.68 -0.06 3.86
N CYS A 41 -5.85 -0.96 3.32
CA CYS A 41 -6.10 -2.40 3.45
C CYS A 41 -6.15 -2.82 4.93
N ARG A 42 -7.19 -3.57 5.31
CA ARG A 42 -7.40 -4.08 6.68
C ARG A 42 -6.73 -5.44 6.93
N HIS A 43 -6.08 -6.03 5.91
CA HIS A 43 -5.47 -7.35 5.99
C HIS A 43 -6.40 -8.39 6.62
N CYS A 44 -7.67 -8.41 6.15
CA CYS A 44 -8.77 -9.21 6.71
C CYS A 44 -8.37 -10.64 7.02
N GLU A 45 -8.92 -11.22 8.06
CA GLU A 45 -8.73 -12.63 8.41
C GLU A 45 -9.27 -13.55 7.31
N HIS A 46 -10.45 -13.23 6.77
CA HIS A 46 -11.06 -13.92 5.63
C HIS A 46 -11.13 -12.96 4.42
N PRO A 47 -10.03 -12.82 3.64
CA PRO A 47 -9.96 -11.82 2.58
C PRO A 47 -10.68 -12.27 1.31
N HIS A 48 -11.89 -11.77 1.05
CA HIS A 48 -12.64 -12.03 -0.19
C HIS A 48 -11.82 -11.74 -1.45
N CYS A 49 -10.97 -10.72 -1.40
CA CYS A 49 -10.09 -10.41 -2.52
C CYS A 49 -9.11 -11.54 -2.87
N MET A 50 -8.72 -12.35 -1.89
CA MET A 50 -7.86 -13.52 -2.11
C MET A 50 -8.65 -14.71 -2.65
N THR A 51 -9.81 -15.00 -2.05
CA THR A 51 -10.68 -16.11 -2.46
C THR A 51 -11.14 -15.96 -3.92
N ASP A 52 -11.44 -14.73 -4.34
CA ASP A 52 -11.99 -14.43 -5.67
C ASP A 52 -10.91 -14.07 -6.70
N CYS A 53 -9.65 -14.36 -6.43
CA CYS A 53 -8.54 -14.07 -7.33
C CYS A 53 -8.29 -15.24 -8.28
N PRO A 54 -8.62 -15.15 -9.61
CA PRO A 54 -8.48 -16.28 -10.52
C PRO A 54 -7.05 -16.83 -10.66
N PRO A 55 -5.99 -15.97 -10.75
CA PRO A 55 -4.61 -16.45 -10.81
C PRO A 55 -4.01 -16.73 -9.43
N ASP A 56 -4.79 -16.65 -8.35
CA ASP A 56 -4.31 -16.81 -6.98
C ASP A 56 -3.12 -15.89 -6.64
N ALA A 57 -3.14 -14.67 -7.20
CA ALA A 57 -2.08 -13.68 -7.05
C ALA A 57 -2.12 -12.90 -5.73
N ILE A 58 -3.10 -13.14 -4.88
CA ILE A 58 -3.21 -12.51 -3.56
C ILE A 58 -2.86 -13.55 -2.51
N LYS A 59 -1.83 -13.25 -1.73
CA LYS A 59 -1.30 -14.19 -0.73
C LYS A 59 -1.33 -13.57 0.65
N ARG A 60 -1.23 -14.40 1.67
CA ARG A 60 -1.10 -14.02 3.08
C ARG A 60 0.19 -14.59 3.64
N ASN A 61 0.96 -13.78 4.35
CA ASN A 61 2.12 -14.24 5.08
C ASN A 61 1.74 -14.78 6.48
N PRO A 62 2.67 -15.45 7.19
CA PRO A 62 2.42 -15.97 8.54
C PRO A 62 2.04 -14.89 9.56
N GLU A 63 2.47 -13.65 9.36
CA GLU A 63 2.16 -12.51 10.22
C GLU A 63 0.77 -11.93 9.96
N GLY A 64 0.01 -12.50 9.01
CA GLY A 64 -1.35 -12.10 8.66
C GLY A 64 -1.44 -10.98 7.63
N GLU A 65 -0.32 -10.53 7.08
CA GLU A 65 -0.31 -9.49 6.04
C GLU A 65 -0.75 -10.07 4.69
N VAL A 66 -1.74 -9.44 4.08
CA VAL A 66 -2.20 -9.81 2.73
C VAL A 66 -1.49 -8.94 1.71
N TYR A 67 -0.93 -9.52 0.65
CA TYR A 67 -0.19 -8.82 -0.40
C TYR A 67 -0.52 -9.37 -1.79
N ILE A 68 -0.15 -8.64 -2.83
CA ILE A 68 -0.38 -9.00 -4.23
C ILE A 68 0.97 -9.35 -4.85
N THR A 69 1.03 -10.50 -5.56
CA THR A 69 2.22 -10.97 -6.29
C THR A 69 2.22 -10.45 -7.74
N ASN A 70 3.33 -10.68 -8.43
CA ASN A 70 3.49 -10.31 -9.85
C ASN A 70 2.61 -11.15 -10.80
N ASP A 71 1.94 -12.20 -10.30
CA ASP A 71 1.02 -13.04 -11.07
C ASP A 71 -0.32 -12.34 -11.35
N CYS A 72 -0.52 -11.13 -10.81
CA CYS A 72 -1.73 -10.35 -11.00
C CYS A 72 -1.97 -10.07 -12.49
N ILE A 73 -3.11 -10.50 -13.01
CA ILE A 73 -3.53 -10.29 -14.41
C ILE A 73 -4.35 -9.01 -14.62
N GLY A 74 -4.66 -8.26 -13.55
CA GLY A 74 -5.41 -7.02 -13.66
C GLY A 74 -6.91 -7.16 -13.93
N CYS A 75 -7.54 -8.29 -13.59
CA CYS A 75 -8.97 -8.55 -13.86
C CYS A 75 -9.94 -7.68 -13.04
N GLY A 76 -9.50 -7.04 -11.97
CA GLY A 76 -10.29 -6.14 -11.12
C GLY A 76 -11.29 -6.83 -10.17
N ASN A 77 -11.35 -8.17 -10.10
CA ASN A 77 -12.26 -8.87 -9.18
C ASN A 77 -12.05 -8.45 -7.73
N CYS A 78 -10.79 -8.40 -7.29
CA CYS A 78 -10.43 -7.99 -5.94
C CYS A 78 -10.86 -6.55 -5.60
N GLN A 79 -10.83 -5.63 -6.58
CA GLN A 79 -11.30 -4.26 -6.40
C GLN A 79 -12.82 -4.22 -6.17
N ARG A 80 -13.59 -4.98 -6.99
CA ARG A 80 -15.06 -5.04 -6.87
C ARG A 80 -15.52 -5.69 -5.57
N ASN A 81 -14.78 -6.69 -5.10
CA ASN A 81 -15.16 -7.50 -3.95
C ASN A 81 -14.57 -6.98 -2.62
N CYS A 82 -13.79 -5.89 -2.65
CA CYS A 82 -13.28 -5.28 -1.43
C CYS A 82 -14.36 -4.47 -0.72
N PRO A 83 -14.83 -4.87 0.48
CA PRO A 83 -15.87 -4.14 1.18
C PRO A 83 -15.43 -2.74 1.65
N TYR A 84 -14.13 -2.49 1.69
CA TYR A 84 -13.56 -1.21 2.09
C TYR A 84 -13.17 -0.31 0.91
N GLY A 85 -13.29 -0.80 -0.34
CA GLY A 85 -12.94 -0.03 -1.53
C GLY A 85 -11.46 0.39 -1.64
N VAL A 86 -10.56 -0.29 -0.95
CA VAL A 86 -9.15 0.14 -0.80
C VAL A 86 -8.20 -0.44 -1.85
N ILE A 87 -8.69 -1.25 -2.75
CA ILE A 87 -7.89 -1.83 -3.84
C ILE A 87 -8.05 -0.94 -5.07
N GLN A 88 -6.95 -0.45 -5.58
CA GLN A 88 -6.90 0.40 -6.77
C GLN A 88 -6.35 -0.38 -7.95
N MET A 89 -6.80 -0.06 -9.17
CA MET A 89 -6.16 -0.55 -10.39
C MET A 89 -5.21 0.52 -10.90
N ALA A 90 -3.93 0.21 -10.93
CA ALA A 90 -2.87 1.12 -11.35
C ALA A 90 -2.12 0.56 -12.55
N PRO A 91 -1.62 1.41 -13.45
CA PRO A 91 -0.72 0.97 -14.50
C PRO A 91 0.53 0.33 -13.87
N GLU A 92 0.97 -0.78 -14.46
CA GLU A 92 2.18 -1.45 -14.03
C GLU A 92 3.40 -0.55 -14.27
N PRO A 93 4.24 -0.30 -13.27
CA PRO A 93 5.41 0.53 -13.46
C PRO A 93 6.37 -0.13 -14.48
N PRO A 94 6.99 0.64 -15.38
CA PRO A 94 7.96 0.09 -16.31
C PRO A 94 9.14 -0.48 -15.54
N LYS A 95 9.72 -1.54 -16.04
CA LYS A 95 10.98 -2.05 -15.51
C LYS A 95 12.00 -0.93 -15.56
N LYS A 96 12.57 -0.57 -14.41
CA LYS A 96 13.62 0.46 -14.34
C LYS A 96 14.75 0.05 -15.29
N PRO A 97 15.13 0.92 -16.25
CA PRO A 97 16.23 0.62 -17.14
C PRO A 97 17.50 0.44 -16.31
N GLY A 98 18.29 -0.58 -16.64
CA GLY A 98 19.57 -0.77 -15.98
C GLY A 98 20.50 0.42 -16.27
N LEU A 99 21.45 0.69 -15.37
CA LEU A 99 22.44 1.78 -15.51
C LEU A 99 23.10 1.82 -16.89
N PHE A 100 23.45 0.66 -17.45
CA PHE A 100 24.02 0.55 -18.79
C PHE A 100 23.06 0.97 -19.90
N SER A 101 21.75 0.68 -19.77
CA SER A 101 20.76 1.09 -20.74
C SER A 101 20.55 2.61 -20.75
N TRP A 102 20.62 3.24 -19.58
CA TRP A 102 20.59 4.69 -19.46
C TRP A 102 21.86 5.32 -20.04
N LEU A 103 23.04 4.81 -19.69
CA LEU A 103 24.32 5.34 -20.10
C LEU A 103 24.56 5.24 -21.64
N LEU A 104 24.15 4.12 -22.25
CA LEU A 104 24.43 3.84 -23.68
C LEU A 104 23.30 4.31 -24.62
N PHE A 105 22.07 4.33 -24.15
CA PHE A 105 20.89 4.57 -25.01
C PHE A 105 20.01 5.73 -24.52
N GLY A 106 20.34 6.39 -23.42
CA GLY A 106 19.56 7.47 -22.84
C GLY A 106 18.10 7.10 -22.47
N LYS A 107 17.82 5.80 -22.27
CA LYS A 107 16.47 5.29 -22.01
C LYS A 107 16.16 5.33 -20.52
N GLY A 108 15.12 6.09 -20.16
CA GLY A 108 14.59 6.20 -18.79
C GLY A 108 15.14 7.42 -18.05
N PRO A 109 14.65 7.65 -16.81
CA PRO A 109 15.13 8.72 -15.96
C PRO A 109 16.57 8.45 -15.53
N GLY A 110 17.35 9.52 -15.39
CA GLY A 110 18.71 9.45 -14.85
C GLY A 110 18.73 9.01 -13.38
N PRO A 111 19.91 8.65 -12.87
CA PRO A 111 20.07 8.37 -11.45
C PRO A 111 19.68 9.59 -10.62
N GLY A 112 18.73 9.44 -9.68
CA GLY A 112 18.24 10.52 -8.82
C GLY A 112 17.10 11.36 -9.39
N GLU A 113 16.61 11.07 -10.60
CA GLU A 113 15.41 11.71 -11.14
C GLU A 113 14.15 10.99 -10.64
N ASP A 114 13.21 11.77 -10.10
CA ASP A 114 11.88 11.27 -9.71
C ASP A 114 11.07 10.91 -10.96
N TYR A 115 10.64 9.66 -11.01
CA TYR A 115 9.87 9.14 -12.13
C TYR A 115 8.39 8.98 -11.75
N SER A 116 7.60 9.98 -12.06
CA SER A 116 6.13 9.87 -11.96
C SER A 116 5.56 9.14 -13.17
N TYR A 117 5.59 7.80 -13.11
CA TYR A 117 5.07 6.96 -14.19
C TYR A 117 3.57 7.13 -14.38
N ARG A 118 2.82 7.35 -13.30
CA ARG A 118 1.36 7.46 -13.34
C ARG A 118 0.87 8.56 -14.29
N GLU A 119 1.58 9.69 -14.32
CA GLU A 119 1.22 10.82 -15.20
C GLU A 119 1.57 10.59 -16.66
N ARG A 120 2.50 9.68 -16.94
CA ARG A 120 3.03 9.39 -18.27
C ARG A 120 2.69 8.01 -18.79
N ALA A 121 1.93 7.22 -18.03
CA ALA A 121 1.55 5.88 -18.45
C ALA A 121 0.68 5.94 -19.73
N PRO A 122 0.99 5.12 -20.75
CA PRO A 122 0.13 4.97 -21.90
C PRO A 122 -1.28 4.55 -21.47
N LYS A 123 -2.31 5.00 -22.19
CA LYS A 123 -3.72 4.67 -21.87
C LYS A 123 -4.01 3.16 -21.93
N ASP A 124 -3.23 2.43 -22.70
CA ASP A 124 -3.28 0.98 -22.92
C ASP A 124 -2.32 0.20 -22.01
N ALA A 125 -1.62 0.87 -21.08
CA ALA A 125 -0.75 0.19 -20.14
C ALA A 125 -1.50 -0.89 -19.35
N ARG A 126 -0.89 -2.06 -19.20
CA ARG A 126 -1.40 -3.13 -18.33
C ARG A 126 -1.63 -2.58 -16.94
N LYS A 127 -2.83 -2.80 -16.40
CA LYS A 127 -3.17 -2.40 -15.03
C LYS A 127 -3.07 -3.60 -14.11
N THR A 128 -2.50 -3.38 -12.93
CA THR A 128 -2.45 -4.37 -11.86
C THR A 128 -3.13 -3.82 -10.62
N ALA A 129 -3.59 -4.71 -9.75
CA ALA A 129 -4.18 -4.31 -8.50
C ALA A 129 -3.09 -3.85 -7.51
N VAL A 130 -3.33 -2.72 -6.85
CA VAL A 130 -2.45 -2.20 -5.80
C VAL A 130 -3.25 -1.92 -4.54
N LYS A 131 -2.66 -2.18 -3.39
CA LYS A 131 -3.21 -1.90 -2.06
C LYS A 131 -2.07 -1.81 -1.05
N CYS A 132 -2.35 -1.37 0.17
CA CYS A 132 -1.37 -1.42 1.25
C CYS A 132 -0.88 -2.88 1.45
N ASP A 133 0.43 -3.05 1.43
CA ASP A 133 1.17 -4.31 1.65
C ASP A 133 2.06 -4.22 2.88
N MET A 134 1.78 -3.25 3.75
CA MET A 134 2.56 -2.96 4.95
C MET A 134 4.04 -2.63 4.67
N CYS A 135 4.37 -2.25 3.42
CA CYS A 135 5.75 -1.99 2.97
C CYS A 135 6.69 -3.18 3.25
N LYS A 136 6.22 -4.42 3.02
CA LYS A 136 6.92 -5.67 3.38
C LYS A 136 8.33 -5.79 2.79
N ASP A 137 8.55 -5.22 1.60
CA ASP A 137 9.83 -5.30 0.88
C ASP A 137 10.65 -3.98 1.00
N ILE A 138 10.23 -3.05 1.86
CA ILE A 138 10.87 -1.74 2.02
C ILE A 138 11.80 -1.74 3.23
N THR A 139 13.07 -1.49 3.00
CA THR A 139 14.07 -1.33 4.06
C THR A 139 13.67 -0.18 5.00
N GLY A 140 13.64 -0.45 6.30
CA GLY A 140 13.22 0.51 7.32
C GLY A 140 11.71 0.53 7.61
N GLY A 141 10.94 -0.38 7.00
CA GLY A 141 9.51 -0.60 7.31
C GLY A 141 8.57 0.44 6.72
N ALA A 142 7.41 0.61 7.34
CA ALA A 142 6.30 1.40 6.82
C ALA A 142 6.66 2.89 6.63
N SER A 143 6.65 3.34 5.39
CA SER A 143 7.01 4.73 5.00
C SER A 143 6.09 5.77 5.65
N CYS A 144 4.80 5.47 5.76
CA CYS A 144 3.83 6.35 6.43
C CYS A 144 4.15 6.56 7.92
N VAL A 145 4.66 5.53 8.60
CA VAL A 145 5.07 5.63 10.01
C VAL A 145 6.33 6.47 10.15
N ARG A 146 7.34 6.19 9.33
CA ARG A 146 8.62 6.94 9.36
C ARG A 146 8.47 8.41 9.02
N ALA A 147 7.51 8.74 8.16
CA ALA A 147 7.26 10.12 7.73
C ALA A 147 6.38 10.92 8.70
N CYS A 148 5.85 10.29 9.74
CA CYS A 148 5.00 10.97 10.69
C CYS A 148 5.82 11.79 11.69
N PRO A 149 5.77 13.14 11.67
CA PRO A 149 6.61 13.97 12.52
C PRO A 149 6.25 13.91 14.00
N THR A 150 4.99 13.52 14.30
CA THR A 150 4.47 13.47 15.66
C THR A 150 4.41 12.06 16.24
N GLY A 151 4.77 11.04 15.45
CA GLY A 151 4.61 9.64 15.86
C GLY A 151 3.15 9.17 15.96
N ALA A 152 2.20 9.96 15.42
CA ALA A 152 0.77 9.59 15.43
C ALA A 152 0.44 8.35 14.58
N ALA A 153 1.25 8.06 13.56
CA ALA A 153 1.10 6.88 12.73
C ALA A 153 1.87 5.72 13.35
N ILE A 154 1.17 4.63 13.62
CA ILE A 154 1.75 3.40 14.15
C ILE A 154 1.51 2.24 13.19
N ARG A 155 2.36 1.24 13.23
CA ARG A 155 2.17 -0.03 12.55
C ARG A 155 1.97 -1.13 13.59
N VAL A 156 0.93 -1.90 13.38
CA VAL A 156 0.68 -3.12 14.14
C VAL A 156 0.64 -4.31 13.19
N LYS A 157 1.06 -5.47 13.63
CA LYS A 157 0.87 -6.70 12.86
C LYS A 157 -0.60 -7.12 12.98
N PRO A 158 -1.25 -7.54 11.88
CA PRO A 158 -2.68 -7.87 11.92
C PRO A 158 -3.03 -8.93 12.96
N ASN A 159 -2.24 -9.98 13.08
CA ASN A 159 -2.49 -11.04 14.05
C ASN A 159 -2.33 -10.56 15.50
N GLU A 160 -1.25 -9.83 15.80
CA GLU A 160 -1.01 -9.27 17.13
C GLU A 160 -2.11 -8.28 17.55
N PHE A 161 -2.62 -7.49 16.60
CA PHE A 161 -3.71 -6.57 16.86
C PHE A 161 -5.04 -7.29 17.13
N MET A 162 -5.31 -8.36 16.41
CA MET A 162 -6.51 -9.18 16.65
C MET A 162 -6.45 -9.92 18.01
N ASP A 163 -5.28 -10.41 18.38
CA ASP A 163 -5.06 -11.02 19.70
C ASP A 163 -5.24 -9.99 20.82
N PHE A 164 -4.65 -8.80 20.67
CA PHE A 164 -4.84 -7.70 21.62
C PHE A 164 -6.33 -7.33 21.82
N ILE A 165 -7.11 -7.21 20.73
CA ILE A 165 -8.55 -6.94 20.83
C ILE A 165 -9.29 -8.09 21.51
N ARG A 166 -8.94 -9.34 21.20
CA ARG A 166 -9.57 -10.54 21.76
C ARG A 166 -9.31 -10.68 23.25
N ASP A 167 -8.10 -10.34 23.69
CA ASP A 167 -7.66 -10.42 25.08
C ASP A 167 -8.09 -9.21 25.94
N GLY A 168 -8.92 -8.31 25.40
CA GLY A 168 -9.53 -7.20 26.14
C GLY A 168 -8.70 -5.91 26.24
N GLY A 169 -7.58 -5.82 25.52
CA GLY A 169 -6.83 -4.56 25.38
C GLY A 169 -6.05 -4.09 26.63
N ASP A 170 -5.89 -4.94 27.64
CA ASP A 170 -5.32 -4.56 28.95
C ASP A 170 -3.78 -4.59 29.05
N SER A 171 -3.07 -4.69 27.90
CA SER A 171 -1.61 -4.76 27.91
C SER A 171 -0.97 -3.85 26.86
N VAL A 172 -0.90 -2.55 27.17
CA VAL A 172 0.13 -1.61 26.65
C VAL A 172 0.61 -0.73 27.76
#